data_897a2b3521fa43a21cc717d4f9ebabc0
#
_entry.id   897a2b3521fa43a21cc717d4f9ebabc0
#
_cell.length_a   1.000
_cell.length_b   1.000
_cell.length_c   1.000
_cell.angle_alpha   90.00
_cell.angle_beta   90.00
_cell.angle_gamma   90.00
#
_symmetry.space_group_name_H-M   'P 1'
#
loop_
_entity.id
_entity.type
_entity.pdbx_description
1 polymer ?
#
loop_
_entity_poly.entity_id
_entity_poly.type
_entity_poly.pdbx_seq_one_letter_code
_entity_poly.pdbx_strand_id
1 'polypeptide(L)'
;GVATAADSRHQGHMRDVLAAMLQDMHEAHTPFCYLMPASPDIYRPFGFVYIFDQPVWTLREDAAKGMQVIGLRLDGAAEAAGEAVADVAAAEMAYTGTANGHAAHNGSPAAVGMDLADWMDRWLNGRFQVYAERDSAYLQMLQAELDSEDGQVYGYLDGQGKLAALRAVWGKEKQEQRFLYCDRDEWVGTPEGLPASKPAIMARITDVAAMAEAISVNEDCPCPRMEVLIRIKDRLVDGNHGLWRWRLGRDGSRLERMKGIGAMEGIGTAEGFGTMEGFETMEGCGDTLVSTEVLELTIEQLTAWLLGYRADRKSTRLNS
;
A
#
# COMPACT_ATOMS: atom_id res chain seq x y z
N GLY A 1 4.87 -12.95 -9.61
CA GLY A 1 5.15 -12.18 -10.83
C GLY A 1 4.53 -12.80 -12.08
N VAL A 2 4.36 -12.01 -13.13
CA VAL A 2 3.88 -12.48 -14.44
C VAL A 2 5.03 -12.42 -15.42
N ALA A 3 5.34 -13.54 -16.08
CA ALA A 3 6.39 -13.63 -17.08
C ALA A 3 5.86 -14.34 -18.35
N THR A 4 6.34 -13.91 -19.51
CA THR A 4 6.02 -14.54 -20.80
C THR A 4 7.32 -14.89 -21.50
N ALA A 5 7.46 -16.14 -21.93
CA ALA A 5 8.60 -16.62 -22.71
C ALA A 5 8.80 -15.73 -23.96
N ALA A 6 10.05 -15.52 -24.38
CA ALA A 6 10.38 -14.53 -25.39
C ALA A 6 9.69 -14.81 -26.74
N ASP A 7 9.58 -16.07 -27.12
CA ASP A 7 8.92 -16.57 -28.34
C ASP A 7 7.39 -16.50 -28.31
N SER A 8 6.80 -16.38 -27.11
CA SER A 8 5.36 -16.30 -26.86
C SER A 8 4.87 -14.88 -26.51
N ARG A 9 5.75 -13.89 -26.62
CA ARG A 9 5.36 -12.47 -26.36
C ARG A 9 4.46 -11.93 -27.47
N HIS A 10 3.67 -10.90 -27.13
CA HIS A 10 2.73 -10.20 -28.02
C HIS A 10 1.59 -11.08 -28.59
N GLN A 11 1.33 -12.26 -28.02
CA GLN A 11 0.25 -13.17 -28.41
C GLN A 11 -1.01 -13.05 -27.50
N GLY A 12 -1.01 -12.14 -26.54
CA GLY A 12 -2.16 -11.90 -25.65
C GLY A 12 -2.19 -12.77 -24.38
N HIS A 13 -1.30 -13.75 -24.23
CA HIS A 13 -1.33 -14.70 -23.10
C HIS A 13 -1.36 -14.06 -21.71
N MET A 14 -0.59 -12.97 -21.53
CA MET A 14 -0.63 -12.23 -20.26
C MET A 14 -2.02 -11.65 -19.99
N ARG A 15 -2.71 -11.15 -21.02
CA ARG A 15 -4.06 -10.62 -20.88
C ARG A 15 -5.04 -11.71 -20.46
N ASP A 16 -4.97 -12.87 -21.08
CA ASP A 16 -5.86 -13.99 -20.80
C ASP A 16 -5.67 -14.50 -19.37
N VAL A 17 -4.40 -14.65 -18.93
CA VAL A 17 -4.06 -15.07 -17.56
C VAL A 17 -4.55 -14.05 -16.55
N LEU A 18 -4.30 -12.75 -16.75
CA LEU A 18 -4.74 -11.71 -15.82
C LEU A 18 -6.27 -11.61 -15.76
N ALA A 19 -6.96 -11.73 -16.91
CA ALA A 19 -8.41 -11.72 -16.93
C ALA A 19 -9.01 -12.91 -16.16
N ALA A 20 -8.46 -14.11 -16.35
CA ALA A 20 -8.88 -15.30 -15.61
C ALA A 20 -8.62 -15.15 -14.12
N MET A 21 -7.42 -14.69 -13.71
CA MET A 21 -7.10 -14.46 -12.29
C MET A 21 -8.03 -13.43 -11.64
N LEU A 22 -8.38 -12.35 -12.34
CA LEU A 22 -9.31 -11.34 -11.82
C LEU A 22 -10.72 -11.92 -11.65
N GLN A 23 -11.14 -12.79 -12.56
CA GLN A 23 -12.43 -13.48 -12.45
C GLN A 23 -12.43 -14.48 -11.27
N ASP A 24 -11.36 -15.28 -11.11
CA ASP A 24 -11.21 -16.21 -9.98
C ASP A 24 -11.22 -15.46 -8.64
N MET A 25 -10.55 -14.31 -8.55
CA MET A 25 -10.57 -13.47 -7.36
C MET A 25 -11.96 -12.90 -7.07
N HIS A 26 -12.71 -12.49 -8.10
CA HIS A 26 -14.09 -12.07 -7.95
C HIS A 26 -14.97 -13.19 -7.40
N GLU A 27 -14.89 -14.39 -7.98
CA GLU A 27 -15.64 -15.57 -7.54
C GLU A 27 -15.27 -16.00 -6.11
N ALA A 28 -14.03 -15.81 -5.71
CA ALA A 28 -13.54 -16.02 -4.35
C ALA A 28 -13.91 -14.89 -3.38
N HIS A 29 -14.65 -13.87 -3.81
CA HIS A 29 -14.98 -12.67 -3.02
C HIS A 29 -13.75 -11.95 -2.45
N THR A 30 -12.63 -11.96 -3.17
CA THR A 30 -11.43 -11.19 -2.80
C THR A 30 -11.72 -9.69 -3.07
N PRO A 31 -11.65 -8.80 -2.08
CA PRO A 31 -12.08 -7.41 -2.25
C PRO A 31 -11.21 -6.65 -3.24
N PHE A 32 -9.89 -6.84 -3.21
CA PHE A 32 -8.94 -6.20 -4.13
C PHE A 32 -7.64 -6.99 -4.22
N CYS A 33 -6.87 -6.72 -5.26
CA CYS A 33 -5.49 -7.18 -5.37
C CYS A 33 -4.54 -6.00 -5.62
N TYR A 34 -3.26 -6.18 -5.30
CA TYR A 34 -2.23 -5.15 -5.48
C TYR A 34 -0.92 -5.75 -5.99
N LEU A 35 -0.07 -4.88 -6.56
CA LEU A 35 1.25 -5.25 -7.07
C LEU A 35 2.19 -4.03 -7.08
N MET A 36 3.49 -4.31 -7.11
CA MET A 36 4.51 -3.32 -7.45
C MET A 36 4.87 -3.51 -8.93
N PRO A 37 4.52 -2.57 -9.81
CA PRO A 37 4.71 -2.76 -11.25
C PRO A 37 6.16 -2.52 -11.65
N ALA A 38 6.73 -3.42 -12.48
CA ALA A 38 7.97 -3.13 -13.20
C ALA A 38 7.76 -2.00 -14.24
N SER A 39 6.58 -1.96 -14.86
CA SER A 39 6.08 -0.84 -15.67
C SER A 39 4.57 -0.70 -15.46
N PRO A 40 4.06 0.50 -15.14
CA PRO A 40 2.63 0.71 -14.93
C PRO A 40 1.80 0.49 -16.20
N ASP A 41 2.38 0.71 -17.38
CA ASP A 41 1.66 0.59 -18.65
C ASP A 41 1.24 -0.84 -18.97
N ILE A 42 1.89 -1.82 -18.34
CA ILE A 42 1.50 -3.23 -18.43
C ILE A 42 0.15 -3.47 -17.74
N TYR A 43 -0.12 -2.81 -16.61
CA TYR A 43 -1.27 -3.12 -15.74
C TYR A 43 -2.44 -2.13 -15.86
N ARG A 44 -2.20 -0.90 -16.35
CA ARG A 44 -3.27 0.07 -16.60
C ARG A 44 -4.41 -0.45 -17.49
N PRO A 45 -4.15 -1.20 -18.59
CA PRO A 45 -5.22 -1.77 -19.41
C PRO A 45 -6.13 -2.76 -18.68
N PHE A 46 -5.68 -3.27 -17.53
CA PHE A 46 -6.43 -4.18 -16.66
C PHE A 46 -7.11 -3.47 -15.49
N GLY A 47 -7.19 -2.14 -15.50
CA GLY A 47 -7.87 -1.35 -14.48
C GLY A 47 -7.07 -1.16 -13.18
N PHE A 48 -5.76 -1.44 -13.18
CA PHE A 48 -4.90 -1.12 -12.04
C PHE A 48 -4.54 0.37 -12.04
N VAL A 49 -4.58 0.96 -10.87
CA VAL A 49 -4.19 2.35 -10.61
C VAL A 49 -3.22 2.42 -9.45
N TYR A 50 -2.38 3.44 -9.42
CA TYR A 50 -1.56 3.70 -8.24
C TYR A 50 -2.43 4.05 -7.05
N ILE A 51 -2.04 3.50 -5.89
CA ILE A 51 -2.73 3.72 -4.61
C ILE A 51 -1.77 4.15 -3.50
N PHE A 52 -0.47 4.13 -3.74
CA PHE A 52 0.53 4.45 -2.74
C PHE A 52 1.78 5.03 -3.37
N ASP A 53 2.25 6.15 -2.81
CA ASP A 53 3.54 6.75 -3.10
C ASP A 53 4.53 6.37 -2.01
N GLN A 54 5.52 5.56 -2.35
CA GLN A 54 6.56 5.16 -1.43
C GLN A 54 7.45 6.37 -1.11
N PRO A 55 7.63 6.71 0.17
CA PRO A 55 8.58 7.74 0.58
C PRO A 55 10.01 7.40 0.13
N VAL A 56 10.70 8.40 -0.40
CA VAL A 56 12.14 8.31 -0.72
C VAL A 56 12.91 8.98 0.41
N TRP A 57 13.19 8.23 1.45
CA TRP A 57 13.88 8.72 2.63
C TRP A 57 15.02 7.80 3.07
N THR A 58 15.97 8.37 3.80
CA THR A 58 17.07 7.67 4.46
C THR A 58 17.18 8.16 5.89
N LEU A 59 17.87 7.42 6.75
CA LEU A 59 18.27 7.94 8.06
C LEU A 59 19.23 9.12 7.88
N ARG A 60 18.99 10.18 8.64
CA ARG A 60 19.88 11.35 8.67
C ARG A 60 21.15 10.98 9.44
N GLU A 61 22.30 11.48 8.97
CA GLU A 61 23.60 11.18 9.59
C GLU A 61 23.67 11.62 11.07
N ASP A 62 23.07 12.77 11.39
CA ASP A 62 23.04 13.29 12.75
C ASP A 62 22.22 12.41 13.69
N ALA A 63 21.13 11.83 13.22
CA ALA A 63 20.32 10.87 13.97
C ALA A 63 21.05 9.51 14.13
N ALA A 64 21.65 9.00 13.06
CA ALA A 64 22.36 7.72 13.09
C ALA A 64 23.61 7.72 13.99
N LYS A 65 24.33 8.86 14.11
CA LYS A 65 25.53 8.98 14.96
C LYS A 65 25.30 8.71 16.44
N GLY A 66 24.09 8.85 16.94
CA GLY A 66 23.71 8.57 18.33
C GLY A 66 23.19 7.16 18.58
N MET A 67 23.10 6.31 17.55
CA MET A 67 22.49 4.98 17.62
C MET A 67 23.55 3.88 17.52
N GLN A 68 23.30 2.78 18.23
CA GLN A 68 24.05 1.55 18.03
C GLN A 68 23.43 0.78 16.87
N VAL A 69 24.24 0.39 15.88
CA VAL A 69 23.78 -0.41 14.73
C VAL A 69 24.10 -1.88 14.96
N ILE A 70 23.12 -2.74 14.73
CA ILE A 70 23.25 -4.20 14.84
C ILE A 70 22.75 -4.88 13.55
N GLY A 71 23.40 -5.98 13.16
CA GLY A 71 22.87 -6.88 12.13
C GLY A 71 21.72 -7.70 12.72
N LEU A 72 20.67 -7.91 11.94
CA LEU A 72 19.49 -8.68 12.34
C LEU A 72 19.09 -9.66 11.24
N ARG A 73 18.44 -10.74 11.66
CA ARG A 73 17.68 -11.63 10.76
C ARG A 73 16.19 -11.56 11.09
N LEU A 74 15.36 -11.50 10.08
CA LEU A 74 13.90 -11.39 10.24
C LEU A 74 13.28 -12.75 10.64
N ASP A 75 13.89 -13.86 10.26
CA ASP A 75 13.41 -15.22 10.55
C ASP A 75 13.72 -15.69 11.98
N GLY A 76 14.35 -14.84 12.81
CA GLY A 76 14.73 -15.16 14.18
C GLY A 76 15.91 -16.13 14.30
N ALA A 77 16.52 -16.56 13.19
CA ALA A 77 17.72 -17.36 13.22
C ALA A 77 18.89 -16.53 13.81
N ALA A 78 19.65 -17.12 14.72
CA ALA A 78 20.87 -16.49 15.19
C ALA A 78 21.87 -16.44 14.03
N GLU A 79 22.39 -15.25 13.69
CA GLU A 79 23.53 -15.19 12.78
C GLU A 79 24.69 -16.00 13.36
N ALA A 80 25.25 -16.91 12.57
CA ALA A 80 26.50 -17.55 12.90
C ALA A 80 27.55 -16.43 13.07
N ALA A 81 28.12 -16.31 14.24
CA ALA A 81 29.12 -15.31 14.57
C ALA A 81 30.31 -15.40 13.58
N GLY A 82 30.32 -14.59 12.55
CA GLY A 82 31.34 -14.59 11.51
C GLY A 82 31.30 -13.33 10.65
N GLU A 83 32.26 -12.47 10.86
CA GLU A 83 32.86 -11.52 9.88
C GLU A 83 31.98 -10.54 9.07
N ALA A 84 30.90 -9.99 9.54
CA ALA A 84 30.07 -9.15 8.67
C ALA A 84 29.85 -7.71 9.14
N VAL A 85 30.77 -7.07 9.82
CA VAL A 85 30.53 -5.70 10.31
C VAL A 85 31.54 -4.65 9.86
N ALA A 86 32.49 -5.02 9.02
CA ALA A 86 33.36 -4.02 8.36
C ALA A 86 32.63 -3.22 7.26
N ASP A 87 31.49 -3.70 6.76
CA ASP A 87 30.83 -3.17 5.58
C ASP A 87 29.60 -2.26 5.82
N VAL A 88 29.14 -2.06 7.06
CA VAL A 88 28.06 -1.10 7.33
C VAL A 88 28.45 0.32 6.90
N ALA A 89 29.73 0.68 7.15
CA ALA A 89 30.27 1.96 6.69
C ALA A 89 30.41 2.01 5.16
N ALA A 90 30.68 0.87 4.49
CA ALA A 90 30.76 0.80 3.02
C ALA A 90 29.38 0.85 2.37
N ALA A 91 28.37 0.20 2.95
CA ALA A 91 27.00 0.26 2.48
C ALA A 91 26.36 1.65 2.68
N GLU A 92 26.68 2.34 3.75
CA GLU A 92 26.32 3.76 3.94
C GLU A 92 27.07 4.67 2.95
N MET A 93 28.34 4.40 2.67
CA MET A 93 29.14 5.15 1.68
C MET A 93 28.63 5.01 0.26
N ALA A 94 28.21 3.83 -0.15
CA ALA A 94 27.68 3.60 -1.52
C ALA A 94 26.39 4.38 -1.78
N TYR A 95 25.63 4.71 -0.74
CA TYR A 95 24.36 5.42 -0.87
C TYR A 95 24.47 6.92 -0.55
N THR A 96 25.35 7.37 0.36
CA THR A 96 25.46 8.76 0.81
C THR A 96 26.77 9.45 0.41
N GLY A 97 27.79 8.72 -0.04
CA GLY A 97 29.09 9.30 -0.47
C GLY A 97 30.00 9.75 0.68
N THR A 98 29.68 9.47 1.95
CA THR A 98 30.48 9.90 3.11
C THR A 98 30.85 8.74 4.02
N ALA A 99 32.19 8.61 4.27
CA ALA A 99 32.76 7.60 5.15
C ALA A 99 32.82 8.08 6.60
N ASN A 100 32.11 7.46 7.51
CA ASN A 100 32.44 7.50 8.91
C ASN A 100 32.13 6.16 9.59
N GLY A 101 33.20 5.39 9.85
CA GLY A 101 33.12 4.08 10.46
C GLY A 101 32.72 4.13 11.92
N HIS A 102 31.62 3.51 12.27
CA HIS A 102 31.34 3.06 13.64
C HIS A 102 31.19 1.53 13.58
N ALA A 103 31.96 0.85 14.45
CA ALA A 103 31.95 -0.59 14.53
C ALA A 103 30.58 -1.08 14.99
N ALA A 104 29.90 -1.84 14.15
CA ALA A 104 28.68 -2.54 14.52
C ALA A 104 29.06 -3.75 15.40
N HIS A 105 28.34 -3.93 16.51
CA HIS A 105 28.43 -5.14 17.32
C HIS A 105 27.34 -6.11 16.89
N ASN A 106 27.71 -7.35 16.59
CA ASN A 106 26.77 -8.43 16.26
C ASN A 106 25.83 -8.67 17.45
N GLY A 107 24.56 -8.26 17.33
CA GLY A 107 23.52 -8.53 18.32
C GLY A 107 22.52 -9.55 17.74
N SER A 108 22.28 -10.64 18.48
CA SER A 108 21.18 -11.54 18.18
C SER A 108 19.85 -10.86 18.45
N PRO A 109 18.74 -11.14 17.70
CA PRO A 109 17.39 -10.67 18.02
C PRO A 109 16.97 -10.97 19.45
N ALA A 110 17.44 -12.08 20.03
CA ALA A 110 17.26 -12.42 21.44
C ALA A 110 17.91 -11.41 22.40
N ALA A 111 18.93 -10.64 21.96
CA ALA A 111 19.56 -9.60 22.78
C ALA A 111 18.71 -8.31 22.85
N VAL A 112 17.75 -8.13 21.92
CA VAL A 112 16.85 -6.97 21.89
C VAL A 112 15.57 -7.23 22.69
N GLY A 113 15.28 -8.51 23.06
CA GLY A 113 14.09 -8.90 23.83
C GLY A 113 12.76 -8.52 23.18
N MET A 114 12.75 -8.36 21.85
CA MET A 114 11.62 -7.83 21.10
C MET A 114 11.26 -8.77 19.94
N ASP A 115 9.96 -9.01 19.77
CA ASP A 115 9.42 -9.62 18.56
C ASP A 115 9.42 -8.58 17.43
N LEU A 116 10.19 -8.86 16.36
CA LEU A 116 10.30 -7.98 15.19
C LEU A 116 8.96 -7.88 14.43
N ALA A 117 8.18 -8.96 14.38
CA ALA A 117 6.86 -8.96 13.77
C ALA A 117 5.95 -7.95 14.50
N ASP A 118 5.88 -8.07 15.81
CA ASP A 118 5.11 -7.14 16.65
C ASP A 118 5.59 -5.69 16.54
N TRP A 119 6.90 -5.47 16.40
CA TRP A 119 7.44 -4.12 16.24
C TRP A 119 7.05 -3.52 14.90
N MET A 120 7.20 -4.28 13.81
CA MET A 120 6.84 -3.84 12.46
C MET A 120 5.33 -3.61 12.33
N ASP A 121 4.52 -4.49 12.91
CA ASP A 121 3.06 -4.36 12.86
C ASP A 121 2.58 -3.11 13.62
N ARG A 122 3.08 -2.85 14.83
CA ARG A 122 2.79 -1.61 15.56
C ARG A 122 3.20 -0.36 14.79
N TRP A 123 4.35 -0.40 14.11
CA TRP A 123 4.81 0.72 13.30
C TRP A 123 3.88 1.01 12.14
N LEU A 124 3.42 -0.05 11.44
CA LEU A 124 2.50 0.04 10.30
C LEU A 124 1.11 0.49 10.75
N ASN A 125 0.58 -0.11 11.80
CA ASN A 125 -0.75 0.21 12.35
C ASN A 125 -0.85 1.67 12.81
N GLY A 126 0.24 2.26 13.29
CA GLY A 126 0.29 3.67 13.67
C GLY A 126 0.29 4.66 12.48
N ARG A 127 0.45 4.17 11.23
CA ARG A 127 0.65 5.02 10.04
C ARG A 127 -0.28 4.71 8.88
N PHE A 128 -0.79 3.50 8.79
CA PHE A 128 -1.58 3.04 7.64
C PHE A 128 -2.88 2.37 8.09
N GLN A 129 -3.97 2.64 7.39
CA GLN A 129 -5.25 1.96 7.61
C GLN A 129 -5.31 0.59 6.93
N VAL A 130 -4.53 0.41 5.85
CA VAL A 130 -4.44 -0.85 5.09
C VAL A 130 -2.97 -1.17 4.90
N TYR A 131 -2.53 -2.32 5.38
CA TYR A 131 -1.17 -2.82 5.21
C TYR A 131 -1.16 -4.35 5.24
N ALA A 132 -0.11 -4.95 4.68
CA ALA A 132 0.08 -6.40 4.78
C ALA A 132 0.60 -6.74 6.18
N GLU A 133 -0.05 -7.69 6.83
CA GLU A 133 0.37 -8.23 8.14
C GLU A 133 1.82 -8.73 8.09
N ARG A 134 2.57 -8.50 9.15
CA ARG A 134 3.98 -8.87 9.29
C ARG A 134 4.13 -10.04 10.25
N ASP A 135 3.44 -11.14 9.96
CA ASP A 135 3.55 -12.37 10.74
C ASP A 135 4.91 -13.07 10.53
N SER A 136 5.17 -14.11 11.30
CA SER A 136 6.42 -14.88 11.22
C SER A 136 6.63 -15.54 9.86
N ALA A 137 5.56 -15.96 9.18
CA ALA A 137 5.64 -16.57 7.85
C ALA A 137 6.06 -15.52 6.80
N TYR A 138 5.51 -14.31 6.88
CA TYR A 138 5.92 -13.19 6.05
C TYR A 138 7.40 -12.84 6.27
N LEU A 139 7.85 -12.77 7.53
CA LEU A 139 9.24 -12.42 7.84
C LEU A 139 10.22 -13.48 7.35
N GLN A 140 9.88 -14.78 7.44
CA GLN A 140 10.68 -15.86 6.86
C GLN A 140 10.78 -15.73 5.34
N MET A 141 9.67 -15.47 4.64
CA MET A 141 9.66 -15.23 3.20
C MET A 141 10.52 -14.02 2.83
N LEU A 142 10.36 -12.90 3.52
CA LEU A 142 11.13 -11.68 3.29
C LEU A 142 12.63 -11.89 3.53
N GLN A 143 13.00 -12.66 4.57
CA GLN A 143 14.41 -13.04 4.80
C GLN A 143 14.96 -13.87 3.65
N ALA A 144 14.20 -14.86 3.16
CA ALA A 144 14.63 -15.66 2.02
C ALA A 144 14.79 -14.82 0.73
N GLU A 145 13.91 -13.83 0.51
CA GLU A 145 14.09 -12.86 -0.58
C GLU A 145 15.39 -12.06 -0.42
N LEU A 146 15.66 -11.53 0.77
CA LEU A 146 16.88 -10.78 1.06
C LEU A 146 18.12 -11.65 0.85
N ASP A 147 18.14 -12.87 1.39
CA ASP A 147 19.26 -13.80 1.24
C ASP A 147 19.54 -14.12 -0.25
N SER A 148 18.50 -14.20 -1.09
CA SER A 148 18.64 -14.46 -2.53
C SER A 148 19.31 -13.31 -3.31
N GLU A 149 19.31 -12.12 -2.76
CA GLU A 149 19.83 -10.88 -3.34
C GLU A 149 20.99 -10.28 -2.53
N ASP A 150 21.69 -11.09 -1.74
CA ASP A 150 22.78 -10.67 -0.84
C ASP A 150 22.36 -9.52 0.10
N GLY A 151 21.10 -9.57 0.55
CA GLY A 151 20.50 -8.54 1.38
C GLY A 151 20.92 -8.60 2.85
N GLN A 152 20.83 -7.46 3.51
CA GLN A 152 21.15 -7.30 4.94
C GLN A 152 20.04 -6.50 5.64
N VAL A 153 19.84 -6.84 6.92
CA VAL A 153 18.90 -6.11 7.79
C VAL A 153 19.68 -5.47 8.94
N TYR A 154 19.46 -4.19 9.15
CA TYR A 154 20.08 -3.40 10.21
C TYR A 154 19.04 -2.87 11.18
N GLY A 155 19.24 -3.13 12.48
CA GLY A 155 18.52 -2.50 13.57
C GLY A 155 19.33 -1.34 14.13
N TYR A 156 18.66 -0.23 14.38
CA TYR A 156 19.23 0.97 15.00
C TYR A 156 18.65 1.12 16.39
N LEU A 157 19.51 1.00 17.42
CA LEU A 157 19.12 1.11 18.82
C LEU A 157 19.39 2.51 19.32
N ASP A 158 18.45 3.08 20.05
CA ASP A 158 18.60 4.38 20.71
C ASP A 158 19.57 4.30 21.92
N GLY A 159 19.81 5.43 22.57
CA GLY A 159 20.70 5.51 23.75
C GLY A 159 20.22 4.70 24.96
N GLN A 160 19.02 4.12 24.92
CA GLN A 160 18.47 3.22 25.93
C GLN A 160 18.50 1.74 25.49
N GLY A 161 19.07 1.45 24.31
CA GLY A 161 19.14 0.12 23.74
C GLY A 161 17.81 -0.38 23.13
N LYS A 162 16.84 0.51 22.91
CA LYS A 162 15.57 0.18 22.29
C LYS A 162 15.67 0.33 20.77
N LEU A 163 15.05 -0.61 20.02
CA LEU A 163 14.95 -0.52 18.56
C LEU A 163 14.15 0.72 18.14
N ALA A 164 14.80 1.60 17.40
CA ALA A 164 14.28 2.89 16.99
C ALA A 164 14.10 2.99 15.47
N ALA A 165 14.89 2.23 14.70
CA ALA A 165 14.70 2.08 13.27
C ALA A 165 15.14 0.70 12.77
N LEU A 166 14.53 0.25 11.68
CA LEU A 166 14.83 -1.00 11.00
C LEU A 166 15.00 -0.71 9.51
N ARG A 167 16.16 -1.06 8.95
CA ARG A 167 16.50 -0.86 7.55
C ARG A 167 16.93 -2.16 6.92
N ALA A 168 16.42 -2.47 5.73
CA ALA A 168 16.95 -3.53 4.89
C ALA A 168 17.49 -2.97 3.58
N VAL A 169 18.58 -3.57 3.13
CA VAL A 169 19.18 -3.35 1.81
C VAL A 169 19.30 -4.67 1.09
N TRP A 170 19.31 -4.65 -0.23
CA TRP A 170 19.46 -5.83 -1.09
C TRP A 170 20.04 -5.45 -2.46
N GLY A 171 20.40 -6.44 -3.28
CA GLY A 171 20.87 -6.28 -4.65
C GLY A 171 22.32 -6.67 -4.85
N LYS A 172 22.55 -7.70 -5.71
CA LYS A 172 23.86 -8.29 -6.01
C LYS A 172 24.81 -7.36 -6.74
N GLU A 173 24.28 -6.62 -7.71
CA GLU A 173 25.11 -5.71 -8.53
C GLU A 173 25.22 -4.32 -7.91
N LYS A 174 24.09 -3.85 -7.37
CA LYS A 174 23.97 -2.54 -6.71
C LYS A 174 23.05 -2.67 -5.53
N GLN A 175 23.55 -2.37 -4.35
CA GLN A 175 22.70 -2.37 -3.15
C GLN A 175 21.72 -1.21 -3.18
N GLU A 176 20.44 -1.54 -2.92
CA GLU A 176 19.34 -0.59 -2.83
C GLU A 176 18.59 -0.79 -1.51
N GLN A 177 18.02 0.28 -1.00
CA GLN A 177 17.19 0.19 0.19
C GLN A 177 15.87 -0.53 -0.14
N ARG A 178 15.64 -1.68 0.50
CA ARG A 178 14.39 -2.44 0.37
C ARG A 178 13.27 -1.81 1.18
N PHE A 179 13.55 -1.45 2.43
CA PHE A 179 12.65 -0.70 3.30
C PHE A 179 13.45 0.07 4.39
N LEU A 180 12.78 1.06 4.96
CA LEU A 180 13.20 1.76 6.16
C LEU A 180 11.96 2.06 7.00
N TYR A 181 11.91 1.52 8.21
CA TYR A 181 10.95 1.87 9.25
C TYR A 181 11.70 2.66 10.32
N CYS A 182 11.14 3.78 10.75
CA CYS A 182 11.75 4.65 11.75
C CYS A 182 10.68 5.22 12.67
N ASP A 183 10.90 5.13 13.99
CA ASP A 183 9.92 5.57 14.99
C ASP A 183 9.68 7.08 14.98
N ARG A 184 10.65 7.86 14.47
CA ARG A 184 10.60 9.33 14.47
C ARG A 184 10.83 9.89 13.07
N ASP A 185 9.87 10.68 12.62
CA ASP A 185 9.92 11.27 11.28
C ASP A 185 11.05 12.32 11.14
N GLU A 186 11.47 12.96 12.25
CA GLU A 186 12.60 13.89 12.25
C GLU A 186 13.97 13.24 12.05
N TRP A 187 14.06 11.92 12.17
CA TRP A 187 15.31 11.16 11.94
C TRP A 187 15.53 10.73 10.50
N VAL A 188 14.51 10.90 9.68
CA VAL A 188 14.59 10.58 8.26
C VAL A 188 14.60 11.86 7.42
N GLY A 189 15.13 11.76 6.22
CA GLY A 189 15.14 12.85 5.26
C GLY A 189 15.24 12.33 3.84
N THR A 190 14.76 13.14 2.89
CA THR A 190 14.93 12.84 1.47
C THR A 190 16.34 13.20 1.03
N PRO A 191 17.07 12.29 0.36
CA PRO A 191 18.37 12.62 -0.22
C PRO A 191 18.27 13.77 -1.21
N GLU A 192 19.32 14.61 -1.25
CA GLU A 192 19.37 15.77 -2.13
C GLU A 192 19.20 15.37 -3.61
N GLY A 193 18.38 16.12 -4.34
CA GLY A 193 18.12 15.87 -5.75
C GLY A 193 17.09 14.78 -6.05
N LEU A 194 16.56 14.09 -5.03
CA LEU A 194 15.51 13.09 -5.21
C LEU A 194 14.11 13.65 -4.86
N PRO A 195 13.03 13.10 -5.46
CA PRO A 195 11.67 13.46 -5.05
C PRO A 195 11.36 12.90 -3.65
N ALA A 196 10.49 13.57 -2.90
CA ALA A 196 10.10 13.13 -1.55
C ALA A 196 9.40 11.75 -1.54
N SER A 197 8.72 11.39 -2.61
CA SER A 197 8.08 10.09 -2.80
C SER A 197 8.02 9.72 -4.27
N LYS A 198 7.76 8.44 -4.55
CA LYS A 198 7.55 7.90 -5.91
C LYS A 198 6.35 6.94 -5.91
N PRO A 199 5.52 6.94 -6.97
CA PRO A 199 4.46 5.94 -7.13
C PRO A 199 5.05 4.53 -7.08
N ALA A 200 4.50 3.66 -6.23
CA ALA A 200 5.09 2.34 -5.98
C ALA A 200 4.09 1.20 -6.09
N ILE A 201 2.89 1.34 -5.52
CA ILE A 201 1.92 0.25 -5.48
C ILE A 201 0.73 0.59 -6.37
N MET A 202 0.36 -0.34 -7.24
CA MET A 202 -0.90 -0.31 -7.97
C MET A 202 -1.86 -1.36 -7.40
N ALA A 203 -3.14 -1.03 -7.37
CA ALA A 203 -4.20 -1.95 -6.98
C ALA A 203 -5.38 -1.91 -7.95
N ARG A 204 -6.23 -2.91 -7.82
CA ARG A 204 -7.52 -3.01 -8.49
C ARG A 204 -8.52 -3.70 -7.56
N ILE A 205 -9.72 -3.16 -7.45
CA ILE A 205 -10.85 -3.85 -6.81
C ILE A 205 -11.28 -5.01 -7.70
N THR A 206 -11.38 -6.20 -7.12
CA THR A 206 -11.76 -7.44 -7.79
C THR A 206 -13.20 -7.84 -7.50
N ASP A 207 -13.72 -7.56 -6.29
CA ASP A 207 -15.13 -7.70 -5.93
C ASP A 207 -15.60 -6.42 -5.20
N VAL A 208 -16.48 -5.67 -5.86
CA VAL A 208 -16.97 -4.39 -5.33
C VAL A 208 -17.87 -4.56 -4.09
N ALA A 209 -18.61 -5.67 -4.00
CA ALA A 209 -19.45 -5.96 -2.85
C ALA A 209 -18.61 -6.31 -1.63
N ALA A 210 -17.63 -7.21 -1.78
CA ALA A 210 -16.68 -7.56 -0.73
C ALA A 210 -15.84 -6.36 -0.28
N MET A 211 -15.43 -5.49 -1.22
CA MET A 211 -14.72 -4.25 -0.89
C MET A 211 -15.59 -3.29 -0.08
N ALA A 212 -16.86 -3.15 -0.45
CA ALA A 212 -17.78 -2.29 0.27
C ALA A 212 -18.03 -2.79 1.71
N GLU A 213 -18.15 -4.10 1.92
CA GLU A 213 -18.35 -4.70 3.25
C GLU A 213 -17.19 -4.44 4.22
N ALA A 214 -15.98 -4.23 3.69
CA ALA A 214 -14.80 -3.88 4.49
C ALA A 214 -14.75 -2.42 4.96
N ILE A 215 -15.73 -1.58 4.55
CA ILE A 215 -15.74 -0.14 4.81
C ILE A 215 -16.86 0.19 5.80
N SER A 216 -16.57 1.07 6.74
CA SER A 216 -17.56 1.65 7.66
C SER A 216 -17.40 3.17 7.75
N VAL A 217 -18.44 3.85 8.22
CA VAL A 217 -18.38 5.30 8.46
C VAL A 217 -17.59 5.56 9.74
N ASN A 218 -16.59 6.47 9.65
CA ASN A 218 -15.80 6.86 10.81
C ASN A 218 -16.68 7.51 11.88
N GLU A 219 -16.32 7.32 13.16
CA GLU A 219 -17.02 7.89 14.32
C GLU A 219 -17.09 9.42 14.28
N ASP A 220 -16.06 10.07 13.76
CA ASP A 220 -15.98 11.53 13.60
C ASP A 220 -16.82 12.08 12.44
N CYS A 221 -17.38 11.21 11.59
CA CYS A 221 -18.21 11.65 10.48
C CYS A 221 -19.56 12.21 11.02
N PRO A 222 -19.95 13.43 10.65
CA PRO A 222 -21.21 14.02 11.09
C PRO A 222 -22.46 13.25 10.60
N CYS A 223 -22.28 12.45 9.52
CA CYS A 223 -23.35 11.65 8.92
C CYS A 223 -23.15 10.17 9.25
N PRO A 224 -23.84 9.63 10.28
CA PRO A 224 -23.64 8.25 10.72
C PRO A 224 -24.14 7.20 9.71
N ARG A 225 -25.02 7.59 8.79
CA ARG A 225 -25.58 6.72 7.75
C ARG A 225 -25.71 7.46 6.43
N MET A 226 -25.37 6.75 5.35
CA MET A 226 -25.47 7.27 3.99
C MET A 226 -26.03 6.19 3.05
N GLU A 227 -26.82 6.59 2.06
CA GLU A 227 -27.25 5.74 0.97
C GLU A 227 -26.88 6.43 -0.36
N VAL A 228 -26.12 5.74 -1.21
CA VAL A 228 -25.60 6.27 -2.47
C VAL A 228 -25.91 5.31 -3.60
N LEU A 229 -26.35 5.83 -4.74
CA LEU A 229 -26.48 5.06 -5.99
C LEU A 229 -25.20 5.22 -6.81
N ILE A 230 -24.55 4.11 -7.13
CA ILE A 230 -23.30 4.09 -7.90
C ILE A 230 -23.47 3.23 -9.14
N ARG A 231 -23.15 3.78 -10.30
CA ARG A 231 -23.00 3.02 -11.54
C ARG A 231 -21.52 2.73 -11.77
N ILE A 232 -21.14 1.45 -11.67
CA ILE A 232 -19.77 1.00 -11.83
C ILE A 232 -19.58 0.46 -13.25
N LYS A 233 -18.52 0.94 -13.92
CA LYS A 233 -18.09 0.48 -15.24
C LYS A 233 -16.84 -0.37 -15.09
N ASP A 234 -16.98 -1.69 -15.23
CA ASP A 234 -15.87 -2.66 -15.28
C ASP A 234 -15.93 -3.41 -16.62
N ARG A 235 -14.81 -3.47 -17.35
CA ARG A 235 -14.72 -4.09 -18.68
C ARG A 235 -14.20 -5.53 -18.64
N LEU A 236 -13.71 -5.98 -17.48
CA LEU A 236 -13.04 -7.27 -17.33
C LEU A 236 -13.78 -8.21 -16.40
N VAL A 237 -14.47 -7.68 -15.39
CA VAL A 237 -15.23 -8.45 -14.41
C VAL A 237 -16.69 -8.01 -14.46
N ASP A 238 -17.50 -8.77 -15.19
CA ASP A 238 -18.93 -8.46 -15.40
C ASP A 238 -19.72 -8.42 -14.09
N GLY A 239 -19.28 -9.17 -13.09
CA GLY A 239 -19.86 -9.17 -11.75
C GLY A 239 -19.84 -7.80 -11.08
N ASN A 240 -18.83 -6.99 -11.36
CA ASN A 240 -18.72 -5.63 -10.83
C ASN A 240 -19.51 -4.60 -11.62
N HIS A 241 -19.75 -4.86 -12.91
CA HIS A 241 -20.39 -3.90 -13.80
C HIS A 241 -21.89 -3.75 -13.49
N GLY A 242 -22.39 -2.53 -13.35
CA GLY A 242 -23.83 -2.29 -13.18
C GLY A 242 -24.18 -1.15 -12.24
N LEU A 243 -25.47 -1.04 -11.91
CA LEU A 243 -26.00 -0.08 -10.95
C LEU A 243 -26.10 -0.74 -9.59
N TRP A 244 -25.60 -0.05 -8.58
CA TRP A 244 -25.49 -0.51 -7.21
C TRP A 244 -26.09 0.50 -6.25
N ARG A 245 -26.73 0.00 -5.18
CA ARG A 245 -27.13 0.77 -4.01
C ARG A 245 -26.16 0.49 -2.89
N TRP A 246 -25.45 1.51 -2.44
CA TRP A 246 -24.51 1.41 -1.33
C TRP A 246 -25.09 2.06 -0.09
N ARG A 247 -25.27 1.24 0.93
CA ARG A 247 -25.64 1.70 2.27
C ARG A 247 -24.42 1.64 3.16
N LEU A 248 -24.02 2.78 3.68
CA LEU A 248 -22.90 2.92 4.60
C LEU A 248 -23.42 3.29 5.98
N GLY A 249 -22.81 2.71 7.01
CA GLY A 249 -23.10 3.01 8.41
C GLY A 249 -21.88 2.80 9.29
N ARG A 250 -21.98 3.23 10.55
CA ARG A 250 -20.92 2.97 11.54
C ARG A 250 -20.81 1.47 11.86
N ASP A 251 -21.92 0.75 11.80
CA ASP A 251 -21.99 -0.69 12.08
C ASP A 251 -21.59 -1.56 10.91
N GLY A 252 -21.17 -0.94 9.80
CA GLY A 252 -20.79 -1.61 8.57
C GLY A 252 -21.45 -1.03 7.34
N SER A 253 -21.19 -1.66 6.21
CA SER A 253 -21.62 -1.21 4.90
C SER A 253 -22.09 -2.38 4.04
N ARG A 254 -22.98 -2.11 3.09
CA ARG A 254 -23.51 -3.12 2.17
C ARG A 254 -23.75 -2.53 0.80
N LEU A 255 -23.26 -3.22 -0.22
CA LEU A 255 -23.46 -2.88 -1.61
C LEU A 255 -24.38 -3.91 -2.26
N GLU A 256 -25.54 -3.48 -2.76
CA GLU A 256 -26.56 -4.35 -3.37
C GLU A 256 -26.74 -4.01 -4.85
N ARG A 257 -26.62 -5.03 -5.72
CA ARG A 257 -26.85 -4.85 -7.16
C ARG A 257 -28.34 -4.61 -7.45
N MET A 258 -28.63 -3.54 -8.15
CA MET A 258 -29.99 -3.19 -8.56
C MET A 258 -30.38 -4.00 -9.81
N LYS A 259 -31.38 -4.89 -9.68
CA LYS A 259 -31.93 -5.67 -10.80
C LYS A 259 -33.13 -4.93 -11.43
N GLY A 260 -33.16 -4.86 -12.75
CA GLY A 260 -34.42 -4.54 -13.47
C GLY A 260 -34.73 -3.07 -13.68
N ILE A 261 -33.86 -2.13 -13.42
CA ILE A 261 -34.01 -0.76 -13.88
C ILE A 261 -33.30 -0.65 -15.24
N GLY A 262 -34.01 -1.10 -16.29
CA GLY A 262 -33.66 -0.70 -17.65
C GLY A 262 -33.68 0.82 -17.74
N ALA A 263 -32.63 1.37 -18.33
CA ALA A 263 -32.41 2.78 -18.66
C ALA A 263 -33.44 3.75 -18.04
N MET A 264 -33.21 4.19 -16.82
CA MET A 264 -33.77 5.46 -16.38
C MET A 264 -33.00 6.56 -17.12
N GLU A 265 -33.38 6.80 -18.38
CA GLU A 265 -33.08 8.03 -19.08
C GLU A 265 -33.78 9.15 -18.30
N GLY A 266 -33.03 9.94 -17.56
CA GLY A 266 -33.58 11.11 -16.89
C GLY A 266 -33.09 11.44 -15.50
N ILE A 267 -32.20 10.66 -14.91
CA ILE A 267 -31.48 11.09 -13.71
C ILE A 267 -30.18 11.76 -14.19
N GLY A 268 -29.97 13.03 -13.83
CA GLY A 268 -28.83 13.82 -14.27
C GLY A 268 -27.50 13.10 -14.05
N THR A 269 -26.68 13.04 -15.10
CA THR A 269 -25.32 12.48 -15.03
C THR A 269 -24.37 13.60 -14.64
N ALA A 270 -23.71 13.48 -13.50
CA ALA A 270 -22.56 14.32 -13.19
C ALA A 270 -21.36 13.85 -14.07
N GLU A 271 -21.15 14.50 -15.20
CA GLU A 271 -19.94 14.34 -16.00
C GLU A 271 -18.81 15.16 -15.37
N GLY A 272 -17.77 14.46 -14.94
CA GLY A 272 -16.51 15.07 -14.59
C GLY A 272 -16.05 14.82 -13.16
N PHE A 273 -14.77 14.45 -13.03
CA PHE A 273 -13.99 14.59 -11.80
C PHE A 273 -13.77 16.09 -11.50
N GLY A 274 -14.85 16.79 -11.25
CA GLY A 274 -14.84 18.07 -10.59
C GLY A 274 -15.25 17.81 -9.16
N THR A 275 -14.40 18.16 -8.20
CA THR A 275 -14.71 18.37 -6.78
C THR A 275 -16.00 17.70 -6.30
N MET A 276 -16.00 17.03 -5.15
CA MET A 276 -17.18 16.42 -4.52
C MET A 276 -18.35 17.42 -4.28
N GLU A 277 -18.63 18.28 -5.25
CA GLU A 277 -19.78 19.22 -5.28
C GLU A 277 -21.12 18.48 -5.39
N GLY A 278 -21.14 17.22 -5.89
CA GLY A 278 -22.34 16.38 -5.91
C GLY A 278 -22.81 15.90 -4.53
N PHE A 279 -22.05 16.13 -3.47
CA PHE A 279 -22.49 15.90 -2.09
C PHE A 279 -23.25 17.10 -1.49
N GLU A 280 -23.25 18.27 -2.14
CA GLU A 280 -24.01 19.45 -1.68
C GLU A 280 -25.52 19.34 -1.91
N THR A 281 -25.98 18.37 -2.70
CA THR A 281 -27.43 18.11 -2.95
C THR A 281 -27.97 16.97 -2.11
N MET A 282 -27.40 16.69 -0.94
CA MET A 282 -27.93 15.68 -0.04
C MET A 282 -29.05 16.28 0.84
N GLU A 283 -30.30 15.93 0.54
CA GLU A 283 -31.43 16.24 1.43
C GLU A 283 -31.42 15.27 2.60
N GLY A 284 -31.10 15.76 3.81
CA GLY A 284 -31.13 15.00 5.04
C GLY A 284 -32.38 15.28 5.84
N CYS A 285 -33.18 14.26 6.08
CA CYS A 285 -34.18 14.25 7.15
C CYS A 285 -33.71 13.27 8.22
N GLY A 286 -33.14 13.78 9.32
CA GLY A 286 -32.63 12.94 10.39
C GLY A 286 -31.20 12.40 10.15
N ASP A 287 -30.86 11.27 10.81
CA ASP A 287 -29.52 10.67 10.87
C ASP A 287 -29.06 9.97 9.57
N THR A 288 -29.76 10.11 8.44
CA THR A 288 -29.44 9.42 7.17
C THR A 288 -29.38 10.42 6.02
N LEU A 289 -28.25 10.42 5.30
CA LEU A 289 -28.08 11.14 4.03
C LEU A 289 -28.38 10.21 2.86
N VAL A 290 -29.24 10.62 1.93
CA VAL A 290 -29.57 9.87 0.72
C VAL A 290 -29.18 10.68 -0.49
N SER A 291 -28.33 10.12 -1.36
CA SER A 291 -28.00 10.74 -2.64
C SER A 291 -29.16 10.54 -3.61
N THR A 292 -29.62 11.64 -4.22
CA THR A 292 -30.64 11.62 -5.29
C THR A 292 -30.03 11.41 -6.67
N GLU A 293 -28.71 11.54 -6.80
CA GLU A 293 -27.98 11.39 -8.06
C GLU A 293 -27.24 10.06 -8.12
N VAL A 294 -27.06 9.53 -9.34
CA VAL A 294 -26.26 8.34 -9.59
C VAL A 294 -24.82 8.75 -9.84
N LEU A 295 -23.92 8.34 -8.96
CA LEU A 295 -22.49 8.52 -9.15
C LEU A 295 -21.97 7.52 -10.19
N GLU A 296 -21.45 7.99 -11.32
CA GLU A 296 -20.85 7.14 -12.35
C GLU A 296 -19.33 7.05 -12.17
N LEU A 297 -18.83 5.83 -11.98
CA LEU A 297 -17.41 5.57 -11.78
C LEU A 297 -16.93 4.39 -12.63
N THR A 298 -15.72 4.49 -13.14
CA THR A 298 -14.99 3.30 -13.60
C THR A 298 -14.41 2.55 -12.41
N ILE A 299 -14.02 1.28 -12.62
CA ILE A 299 -13.41 0.49 -11.57
C ILE A 299 -12.08 1.11 -11.08
N GLU A 300 -11.34 1.76 -11.98
CA GLU A 300 -10.11 2.49 -11.69
C GLU A 300 -10.37 3.68 -10.76
N GLN A 301 -11.42 4.45 -11.06
CA GLN A 301 -11.82 5.61 -10.25
C GLN A 301 -12.29 5.19 -8.87
N LEU A 302 -13.09 4.12 -8.79
CA LEU A 302 -13.54 3.56 -7.54
C LEU A 302 -12.37 3.04 -6.70
N THR A 303 -11.41 2.34 -7.33
CA THR A 303 -10.21 1.83 -6.66
C THR A 303 -9.36 2.97 -6.08
N ALA A 304 -9.08 4.02 -6.88
CA ALA A 304 -8.30 5.17 -6.43
C ALA A 304 -8.99 5.91 -5.28
N TRP A 305 -10.32 6.04 -5.35
CA TRP A 305 -11.10 6.72 -4.32
C TRP A 305 -11.11 5.93 -3.00
N LEU A 306 -11.50 4.66 -3.02
CA LEU A 306 -11.66 3.86 -1.80
C LEU A 306 -10.33 3.53 -1.10
N LEU A 307 -9.23 3.45 -1.84
CA LEU A 307 -7.90 3.25 -1.28
C LEU A 307 -7.15 4.57 -1.02
N GLY A 308 -7.85 5.71 -1.12
CA GLY A 308 -7.35 7.01 -0.68
C GLY A 308 -6.23 7.62 -1.53
N TYR A 309 -5.92 7.04 -2.72
CA TYR A 309 -4.91 7.58 -3.63
C TYR A 309 -5.50 8.68 -4.50
N ARG A 310 -4.88 9.85 -4.43
CA ARG A 310 -5.31 11.03 -5.19
C ARG A 310 -4.26 11.37 -6.22
N ALA A 311 -4.60 11.17 -7.49
CA ALA A 311 -3.77 11.58 -8.61
C ALA A 311 -3.64 13.10 -8.76
N ASP A 312 -4.49 13.89 -8.09
CA ASP A 312 -4.51 15.34 -8.22
C ASP A 312 -4.43 16.04 -6.85
N ARG A 313 -3.43 16.94 -6.71
CA ARG A 313 -3.19 17.76 -5.50
C ARG A 313 -4.36 18.68 -5.09
N LYS A 314 -5.38 18.83 -5.93
CA LYS A 314 -6.56 19.67 -5.63
C LYS A 314 -7.53 19.05 -4.62
N SER A 315 -7.44 17.77 -4.32
CA SER A 315 -8.33 17.09 -3.39
C SER A 315 -7.86 17.00 -1.93
N THR A 316 -6.86 17.79 -1.54
CA THR A 316 -6.24 17.78 -0.19
C THR A 316 -7.11 18.42 0.91
N ARG A 317 -8.35 18.82 0.64
CA ARG A 317 -9.20 19.55 1.62
C ARG A 317 -10.20 18.66 2.39
N LEU A 318 -10.16 17.34 2.26
CA LEU A 318 -11.11 16.45 2.94
C LEU A 318 -10.54 15.68 4.14
N ASN A 319 -9.29 15.93 4.53
CA ASN A 319 -8.65 15.34 5.71
C ASN A 319 -8.03 16.41 6.63
N SER A 320 -8.70 17.56 6.81
CA SER A 320 -8.39 18.54 7.85
C SER A 320 -9.59 18.72 8.75
#